data_3aa0aac7d2cc46a44102b2ce2b9d7670
#
_entry.id   3aa0aac7d2cc46a44102b2ce2b9d7670
#
_cell.length_a   1.000
_cell.length_b   1.000
_cell.length_c   1.000
_cell.angle_alpha   90.00
_cell.angle_beta   90.00
_cell.angle_gamma   90.00
#
_symmetry.space_group_name_H-M   'P 1'
#
loop_
_entity.id
_entity.type
_entity.pdbx_description
1 polymer ?
#
loop_
_entity_poly.entity_id
_entity_poly.type
_entity_poly.pdbx_seq_one_letter_code
_entity_poly.pdbx_strand_id
1 'polypeptide(L)'
;MTIEYKKEEKIAVFTINNPDVLNALSPAEVAEWTANLIDFREDKNLWVGIVTGAGEKAFCTGLNLRTAGGGGPPPGGQRGPAPSAPPAPQETLVKGLKLWKPLIAAVNGYAFGGGFEIALACDIRLAAENARFGLTEVTLGLIPGWGGSQRLPRMIPFGKAAEMLLMGKRIDAQEAFNLNLVSKVVPQKDLMATAKEWANQICNCAPLAVWTAKEAMMRGIDMTLADGLNLEGELGRKVMASKDFAEGRKAFMEKRTPNYIGE
;
A
#
# COMPACT_ATOMS: atom_id res chain seq x y z
N MET A 1 -6.13 10.42 16.93
CA MET A 1 -5.80 9.29 16.07
C MET A 1 -5.21 9.84 14.78
N THR A 2 -4.01 9.47 14.48
CA THR A 2 -3.31 9.93 13.26
C THR A 2 -3.62 9.03 12.05
N ILE A 3 -4.08 7.81 12.29
CA ILE A 3 -4.59 6.92 11.24
C ILE A 3 -6.10 6.81 11.40
N GLU A 4 -6.85 7.48 10.52
CA GLU A 4 -8.28 7.27 10.44
C GLU A 4 -8.58 5.98 9.69
N TYR A 5 -9.28 5.06 10.33
CA TYR A 5 -9.71 3.79 9.74
C TYR A 5 -11.23 3.75 9.68
N LYS A 6 -11.78 3.83 8.48
CA LYS A 6 -13.22 3.80 8.23
C LYS A 6 -13.59 2.54 7.47
N LYS A 7 -14.68 1.89 7.89
CA LYS A 7 -15.27 0.73 7.23
C LYS A 7 -16.52 1.20 6.48
N GLU A 8 -16.51 1.06 5.15
CA GLU A 8 -17.60 1.47 4.27
C GLU A 8 -18.04 0.24 3.45
N GLU A 9 -19.13 -0.43 3.87
CA GLU A 9 -19.58 -1.69 3.27
C GLU A 9 -18.44 -2.73 3.16
N LYS A 10 -17.96 -3.01 1.94
CA LYS A 10 -16.88 -3.96 1.67
C LYS A 10 -15.50 -3.29 1.58
N ILE A 11 -15.42 -1.99 1.77
CA ILE A 11 -14.22 -1.18 1.55
C ILE A 11 -13.71 -0.63 2.88
N ALA A 12 -12.42 -0.79 3.15
CA ALA A 12 -11.71 -0.12 4.22
C ALA A 12 -11.02 1.13 3.68
N VAL A 13 -11.17 2.27 4.34
CA VAL A 13 -10.45 3.50 3.99
C VAL A 13 -9.50 3.86 5.13
N PHE A 14 -8.21 3.90 4.83
CA PHE A 14 -7.14 4.30 5.74
C PHE A 14 -6.66 5.69 5.34
N THR A 15 -6.86 6.68 6.20
CA THR A 15 -6.36 8.03 5.96
C THR A 15 -5.25 8.36 6.96
N ILE A 16 -4.06 8.61 6.44
CA ILE A 16 -2.94 9.12 7.25
C ILE A 16 -3.24 10.60 7.53
N ASN A 17 -3.58 10.94 8.76
CA ASN A 17 -4.12 12.26 9.13
C ASN A 17 -3.21 12.99 10.11
N ASN A 18 -2.14 13.57 9.59
CA ASN A 18 -1.22 14.45 10.29
C ASN A 18 -0.70 15.56 9.35
N PRO A 19 -1.60 16.40 8.78
CA PRO A 19 -1.26 17.33 7.69
C PRO A 19 -0.23 18.39 8.08
N ASP A 20 -0.12 18.76 9.37
CA ASP A 20 0.83 19.74 9.87
C ASP A 20 2.29 19.32 9.69
N VAL A 21 2.53 18.02 9.62
CA VAL A 21 3.85 17.44 9.32
C VAL A 21 3.85 16.66 7.99
N LEU A 22 2.98 17.04 7.05
CA LEU A 22 2.86 16.40 5.73
C LEU A 22 2.61 14.89 5.82
N ASN A 23 1.78 14.48 6.77
CA ASN A 23 1.42 13.09 7.02
C ASN A 23 2.61 12.16 7.34
N ALA A 24 3.70 12.71 7.92
CA ALA A 24 4.82 11.91 8.40
C ALA A 24 4.41 11.07 9.61
N LEU A 25 4.95 9.85 9.71
CA LEU A 25 4.58 8.85 10.72
C LEU A 25 5.64 8.73 11.81
N SER A 26 5.22 8.71 13.06
CA SER A 26 6.02 8.26 14.18
C SER A 26 6.02 6.72 14.28
N PRO A 27 6.95 6.09 15.03
CA PRO A 27 6.92 4.65 15.28
C PRO A 27 5.60 4.16 15.91
N ALA A 28 4.97 4.96 16.77
CA ALA A 28 3.68 4.62 17.38
C ALA A 28 2.56 4.60 16.34
N GLU A 29 2.56 5.54 15.40
CA GLU A 29 1.58 5.60 14.31
C GLU A 29 1.76 4.46 13.29
N VAL A 30 2.99 4.02 13.05
CA VAL A 30 3.26 2.81 12.25
C VAL A 30 2.69 1.57 12.93
N ALA A 31 2.79 1.48 14.27
CA ALA A 31 2.20 0.38 15.03
C ALA A 31 0.66 0.42 15.00
N GLU A 32 0.05 1.61 15.18
CA GLU A 32 -1.41 1.81 15.06
C GLU A 32 -1.91 1.40 13.66
N TRP A 33 -1.22 1.85 12.61
CA TRP A 33 -1.59 1.49 11.25
C TRP A 33 -1.48 -0.01 10.99
N THR A 34 -0.44 -0.65 11.51
CA THR A 34 -0.27 -2.10 11.40
C THR A 34 -1.43 -2.84 12.09
N ALA A 35 -1.86 -2.40 13.27
CA ALA A 35 -3.00 -2.98 13.97
C ALA A 35 -4.30 -2.84 13.13
N ASN A 36 -4.53 -1.68 12.52
CA ASN A 36 -5.68 -1.46 11.65
C ASN A 36 -5.64 -2.34 10.39
N LEU A 37 -4.46 -2.58 9.82
CA LEU A 37 -4.30 -3.50 8.69
C LEU A 37 -4.53 -4.96 9.07
N ILE A 38 -4.18 -5.36 10.29
CA ILE A 38 -4.48 -6.69 10.82
C ILE A 38 -5.99 -6.85 11.01
N ASP A 39 -6.69 -5.86 11.60
CA ASP A 39 -8.14 -5.87 11.69
C ASP A 39 -8.80 -5.98 10.31
N PHE A 40 -8.34 -5.18 9.34
CA PHE A 40 -8.81 -5.27 7.96
C PHE A 40 -8.60 -6.66 7.37
N ARG A 41 -7.44 -7.27 7.60
CA ARG A 41 -7.15 -8.64 7.12
C ARG A 41 -8.14 -9.66 7.66
N GLU A 42 -8.47 -9.58 8.95
CA GLU A 42 -9.31 -10.55 9.65
C GLU A 42 -10.82 -10.29 9.46
N ASP A 43 -11.25 -9.06 9.19
CA ASP A 43 -12.67 -8.72 9.03
C ASP A 43 -13.21 -9.25 7.71
N LYS A 44 -14.01 -10.31 7.76
CA LYS A 44 -14.60 -11.00 6.60
C LYS A 44 -15.50 -10.11 5.74
N ASN A 45 -16.05 -9.04 6.32
CA ASN A 45 -16.93 -8.12 5.60
C ASN A 45 -16.15 -7.13 4.72
N LEU A 46 -14.85 -6.93 4.95
CA LEU A 46 -14.01 -6.03 4.19
C LEU A 46 -13.21 -6.78 3.13
N TRP A 47 -13.28 -6.32 1.88
CA TRP A 47 -12.70 -7.01 0.74
C TRP A 47 -11.54 -6.25 0.09
N VAL A 48 -11.57 -4.91 0.12
CA VAL A 48 -10.59 -4.02 -0.51
C VAL A 48 -10.25 -2.88 0.43
N GLY A 49 -8.99 -2.43 0.45
CA GLY A 49 -8.56 -1.25 1.19
C GLY A 49 -8.13 -0.11 0.27
N ILE A 50 -8.40 1.12 0.68
CA ILE A 50 -7.89 2.34 0.07
C ILE A 50 -7.01 3.04 1.10
N VAL A 51 -5.80 3.43 0.71
CA VAL A 51 -4.87 4.20 1.53
C VAL A 51 -4.70 5.60 0.93
N THR A 52 -4.85 6.64 1.73
CA THR A 52 -4.69 8.03 1.29
C THR A 52 -4.12 8.90 2.42
N GLY A 53 -3.75 10.15 2.11
CA GLY A 53 -3.35 11.15 3.08
C GLY A 53 -4.44 12.20 3.31
N ALA A 54 -4.52 12.76 4.51
CA ALA A 54 -5.41 13.88 4.79
C ALA A 54 -4.91 15.17 4.12
N GLY A 55 -5.84 16.02 3.70
CA GLY A 55 -5.55 17.27 3.00
C GLY A 55 -5.13 17.08 1.55
N GLU A 56 -4.58 18.13 0.96
CA GLU A 56 -4.26 18.16 -0.49
C GLU A 56 -2.76 18.15 -0.78
N LYS A 57 -1.90 18.33 0.24
CA LYS A 57 -0.47 18.54 0.04
C LYS A 57 0.34 17.25 0.00
N ALA A 58 -0.01 16.29 0.84
CA ALA A 58 0.79 15.08 0.99
C ALA A 58 -0.05 13.83 1.19
N PHE A 59 0.36 12.77 0.55
CA PHE A 59 -0.04 11.40 0.88
C PHE A 59 0.65 10.99 2.20
N CYS A 60 1.96 10.94 2.19
CA CYS A 60 2.82 10.70 3.34
C CYS A 60 4.27 11.03 2.99
N THR A 61 5.00 11.66 3.90
CA THR A 61 6.43 11.97 3.71
C THR A 61 7.37 11.04 4.48
N GLY A 62 6.86 9.90 4.95
CA GLY A 62 7.64 8.84 5.57
C GLY A 62 7.79 8.98 7.07
N LEU A 63 8.92 8.54 7.61
CA LEU A 63 9.17 8.55 9.04
C LEU A 63 9.39 9.99 9.54
N ASN A 64 8.70 10.36 10.61
CA ASN A 64 8.92 11.64 11.28
C ASN A 64 10.25 11.60 12.05
N LEU A 65 11.29 12.14 11.43
CA LEU A 65 12.66 12.12 11.98
C LEU A 65 12.80 12.88 13.32
N ARG A 66 11.87 13.78 13.66
CA ARG A 66 11.85 14.47 14.96
C ARG A 66 11.46 13.54 16.10
N THR A 67 10.65 12.52 15.83
CA THR A 67 10.14 11.57 16.84
C THR A 67 10.84 10.22 16.77
N ALA A 68 11.57 9.91 15.70
CA ALA A 68 12.20 8.61 15.45
C ALA A 68 13.51 8.35 16.24
N GLY A 69 13.79 9.12 17.29
CA GLY A 69 14.96 8.89 18.16
C GLY A 69 16.33 9.18 17.52
N GLY A 70 16.33 9.76 16.32
CA GLY A 70 17.55 10.13 15.57
C GLY A 70 18.00 11.57 15.78
N GLY A 71 17.30 12.36 16.59
CA GLY A 71 17.78 13.66 17.00
C GLY A 71 19.09 13.48 17.78
N GLY A 72 20.21 13.93 17.20
CA GLY A 72 21.45 14.06 17.95
C GLY A 72 21.20 14.84 19.25
N PRO A 73 21.97 14.62 20.30
CA PRO A 73 21.84 15.41 21.52
C PRO A 73 21.91 16.89 21.14
N PRO A 74 21.12 17.77 21.80
CA PRO A 74 21.29 19.20 21.64
C PRO A 74 22.77 19.52 21.90
N PRO A 75 23.37 20.50 21.22
CA PRO A 75 24.78 20.85 21.44
C PRO A 75 25.04 21.00 22.93
N GLY A 76 25.88 20.12 23.50
CA GLY A 76 26.23 20.12 24.92
C GLY A 76 25.40 19.25 25.88
N GLY A 77 24.40 18.50 25.39
CA GLY A 77 23.53 17.64 26.22
C GLY A 77 24.00 16.18 26.25
N GLN A 78 24.08 15.57 27.44
CA GLN A 78 24.24 14.14 27.61
C GLN A 78 22.94 13.42 27.21
N ARG A 79 23.03 12.32 26.47
CA ARG A 79 21.88 11.43 26.21
C ARG A 79 21.43 10.82 27.54
N GLY A 80 20.29 11.25 28.05
CA GLY A 80 19.55 10.42 28.97
C GLY A 80 19.09 9.13 28.27
N PRO A 81 18.81 8.03 29.00
CA PRO A 81 18.25 6.83 28.40
C PRO A 81 16.99 7.21 27.64
N ALA A 82 16.99 6.95 26.33
CA ALA A 82 15.81 7.16 25.51
C ALA A 82 14.64 6.35 26.12
N PRO A 83 13.43 6.91 26.25
CA PRO A 83 12.29 6.09 26.64
C PRO A 83 12.24 4.92 25.66
N SER A 84 12.14 3.70 26.21
CA SER A 84 12.07 2.48 25.40
C SER A 84 10.81 2.59 24.53
N ALA A 85 11.00 2.93 23.26
CA ALA A 85 9.92 2.84 22.29
C ALA A 85 9.40 1.40 22.30
N PRO A 86 8.09 1.18 22.22
CA PRO A 86 7.57 -0.17 22.09
C PRO A 86 8.28 -0.84 20.90
N PRO A 87 8.60 -2.15 21.01
CA PRO A 87 9.26 -2.86 19.93
C PRO A 87 8.45 -2.67 18.65
N ALA A 88 9.11 -2.28 17.55
CA ALA A 88 8.47 -2.14 16.27
C ALA A 88 7.74 -3.44 15.92
N PRO A 89 6.53 -3.39 15.32
CA PRO A 89 5.83 -4.59 14.88
C PRO A 89 6.77 -5.44 14.02
N GLN A 90 6.82 -6.74 14.27
CA GLN A 90 7.66 -7.65 13.49
C GLN A 90 7.23 -7.70 12.03
N GLU A 91 5.92 -7.50 11.77
CA GLU A 91 5.30 -7.46 10.45
C GLU A 91 4.58 -6.12 10.28
N THR A 92 4.82 -5.46 9.16
CA THR A 92 4.14 -4.23 8.72
C THR A 92 3.76 -4.37 7.25
N LEU A 93 2.91 -3.50 6.72
CA LEU A 93 2.57 -3.51 5.29
C LEU A 93 3.83 -3.53 4.41
N VAL A 94 4.83 -2.77 4.79
CA VAL A 94 6.07 -2.63 4.01
C VAL A 94 7.06 -3.78 4.27
N LYS A 95 6.86 -4.58 5.33
CA LYS A 95 7.73 -5.68 5.74
C LYS A 95 6.95 -6.85 6.33
N GLY A 96 6.74 -7.88 5.53
CA GLY A 96 6.35 -9.21 6.01
C GLY A 96 4.87 -9.46 6.24
N LEU A 97 4.01 -8.43 6.39
CA LEU A 97 2.58 -8.64 6.61
C LEU A 97 1.94 -9.35 5.43
N LYS A 98 1.46 -10.56 5.66
CA LYS A 98 0.70 -11.32 4.67
C LYS A 98 -0.72 -10.76 4.59
N LEU A 99 -0.97 -9.91 3.62
CA LEU A 99 -2.25 -9.28 3.36
C LEU A 99 -2.66 -9.54 1.90
N TRP A 100 -3.57 -10.51 1.72
CA TRP A 100 -4.02 -10.89 0.38
C TRP A 100 -5.20 -10.06 -0.12
N LYS A 101 -5.88 -9.30 0.74
CA LYS A 101 -6.87 -8.31 0.32
C LYS A 101 -6.20 -7.19 -0.45
N PRO A 102 -6.74 -6.77 -1.61
CA PRO A 102 -6.17 -5.68 -2.40
C PRO A 102 -6.11 -4.36 -1.65
N LEU A 103 -5.04 -3.59 -1.90
CA LEU A 103 -4.88 -2.23 -1.44
C LEU A 103 -4.68 -1.28 -2.63
N ILE A 104 -5.44 -0.19 -2.66
CA ILE A 104 -5.30 0.91 -3.61
C ILE A 104 -4.68 2.09 -2.89
N ALA A 105 -3.50 2.56 -3.35
CA ALA A 105 -2.96 3.83 -2.91
C ALA A 105 -3.60 4.96 -3.73
N ALA A 106 -4.35 5.84 -3.08
CA ALA A 106 -4.86 7.09 -3.63
C ALA A 106 -3.93 8.23 -3.23
N VAL A 107 -2.93 8.50 -4.08
CA VAL A 107 -1.82 9.41 -3.78
C VAL A 107 -2.23 10.85 -4.07
N ASN A 108 -2.65 11.56 -3.02
CA ASN A 108 -3.22 12.91 -3.08
C ASN A 108 -2.20 14.04 -3.09
N GLY A 109 -0.90 13.76 -3.05
CA GLY A 109 0.15 14.77 -3.00
C GLY A 109 1.53 14.15 -2.85
N TYR A 110 2.38 14.72 -1.99
CA TYR A 110 3.74 14.24 -1.79
C TYR A 110 3.77 12.82 -1.19
N ALA A 111 4.41 11.89 -1.89
CA ALA A 111 4.75 10.54 -1.44
C ALA A 111 6.27 10.43 -1.43
N PHE A 112 6.90 10.70 -0.28
CA PHE A 112 8.36 10.72 -0.16
C PHE A 112 8.85 9.72 0.88
N GLY A 113 10.04 9.17 0.66
CA GLY A 113 10.67 8.24 1.58
C GLY A 113 9.73 7.08 1.93
N GLY A 114 9.58 6.79 3.22
CA GLY A 114 8.66 5.76 3.71
C GLY A 114 7.21 5.91 3.21
N GLY A 115 6.75 7.14 2.94
CA GLY A 115 5.42 7.36 2.34
C GLY A 115 5.33 6.81 0.92
N PHE A 116 6.37 6.98 0.12
CA PHE A 116 6.42 6.35 -1.20
C PHE A 116 6.57 4.82 -1.08
N GLU A 117 7.33 4.33 -0.10
CA GLU A 117 7.45 2.89 0.16
C GLU A 117 6.11 2.25 0.54
N ILE A 118 5.24 2.99 1.27
CA ILE A 118 3.85 2.60 1.53
C ILE A 118 3.05 2.49 0.24
N ALA A 119 3.13 3.50 -0.63
CA ALA A 119 2.46 3.47 -1.92
C ALA A 119 2.95 2.32 -2.82
N LEU A 120 4.26 2.01 -2.79
CA LEU A 120 4.85 0.86 -3.49
C LEU A 120 4.41 -0.49 -2.92
N ALA A 121 4.04 -0.55 -1.63
CA ALA A 121 3.54 -1.76 -1.00
C ALA A 121 2.05 -2.02 -1.26
N CYS A 122 1.30 -1.03 -1.74
CA CYS A 122 -0.05 -1.21 -2.26
C CYS A 122 -0.03 -1.87 -3.64
N ASP A 123 -1.14 -2.51 -4.03
CA ASP A 123 -1.23 -3.25 -5.29
C ASP A 123 -1.43 -2.30 -6.48
N ILE A 124 -2.33 -1.34 -6.34
CA ILE A 124 -2.69 -0.36 -7.35
C ILE A 124 -2.37 1.03 -6.83
N ARG A 125 -1.86 1.91 -7.68
CA ARG A 125 -1.58 3.32 -7.38
C ARG A 125 -2.35 4.21 -8.33
N LEU A 126 -3.17 5.11 -7.76
CA LEU A 126 -3.82 6.21 -8.43
C LEU A 126 -3.19 7.50 -7.91
N ALA A 127 -3.01 8.50 -8.73
CA ALA A 127 -2.39 9.74 -8.34
C ALA A 127 -3.24 10.95 -8.70
N ALA A 128 -3.23 11.95 -7.84
CA ALA A 128 -3.65 13.29 -8.20
C ALA A 128 -2.59 13.96 -9.09
N GLU A 129 -2.99 14.91 -9.95
CA GLU A 129 -2.08 15.65 -10.86
C GLU A 129 -0.93 16.35 -10.13
N ASN A 130 -1.17 16.79 -8.88
CA ASN A 130 -0.17 17.43 -8.02
C ASN A 130 0.74 16.45 -7.29
N ALA A 131 0.53 15.14 -7.41
CA ALA A 131 1.33 14.13 -6.71
C ALA A 131 2.80 14.17 -7.17
N ARG A 132 3.70 13.90 -6.21
CA ARG A 132 5.14 13.79 -6.43
C ARG A 132 5.68 12.59 -5.68
N PHE A 133 6.57 11.86 -6.32
CA PHE A 133 7.14 10.62 -5.80
C PHE A 133 8.65 10.73 -5.67
N GLY A 134 9.24 10.16 -4.62
CA GLY A 134 10.69 10.14 -4.48
C GLY A 134 11.17 9.35 -3.27
N LEU A 135 12.31 8.68 -3.42
CA LEU A 135 13.08 8.06 -2.36
C LEU A 135 14.27 8.97 -2.05
N THR A 136 14.09 9.87 -1.09
CA THR A 136 15.03 10.98 -0.83
C THR A 136 15.99 10.69 0.32
N GLU A 137 15.99 9.47 0.86
CA GLU A 137 16.74 9.07 2.04
C GLU A 137 18.25 9.29 1.90
N VAL A 138 18.80 9.04 0.71
CA VAL A 138 20.23 9.21 0.44
C VAL A 138 20.72 10.65 0.62
N THR A 139 19.84 11.63 0.46
CA THR A 139 20.19 13.05 0.72
C THR A 139 20.32 13.36 2.22
N LEU A 140 19.89 12.43 3.07
CA LEU A 140 19.95 12.50 4.54
C LEU A 140 20.95 11.50 5.12
N GLY A 141 21.75 10.83 4.29
CA GLY A 141 22.69 9.79 4.73
C GLY A 141 22.02 8.48 5.15
N LEU A 142 20.81 8.21 4.66
CA LEU A 142 20.04 6.99 4.92
C LEU A 142 19.80 6.23 3.62
N ILE A 143 19.30 5.01 3.74
CA ILE A 143 18.75 4.25 2.61
C ILE A 143 17.23 4.04 2.81
N PRO A 144 16.43 3.84 1.75
CA PRO A 144 15.05 3.41 1.87
C PRO A 144 14.97 2.08 2.62
N GLY A 145 14.35 2.10 3.79
CA GLY A 145 14.35 0.96 4.75
C GLY A 145 13.04 0.17 4.78
N TRP A 146 12.00 0.64 4.07
CA TRP A 146 10.67 0.02 4.06
C TRP A 146 10.36 -0.69 2.73
N GLY A 147 11.40 -1.02 1.96
CA GLY A 147 11.32 -1.84 0.75
C GLY A 147 11.39 -1.06 -0.56
N GLY A 148 11.63 0.26 -0.53
CA GLY A 148 11.74 1.09 -1.73
C GLY A 148 12.88 0.64 -2.63
N SER A 149 14.04 0.34 -2.07
CA SER A 149 15.20 -0.19 -2.80
C SER A 149 14.94 -1.56 -3.45
N GLN A 150 13.94 -2.28 -2.99
CA GLN A 150 13.57 -3.61 -3.52
C GLN A 150 12.40 -3.54 -4.49
N ARG A 151 11.33 -2.78 -4.16
CA ARG A 151 10.12 -2.73 -4.99
C ARG A 151 10.29 -1.86 -6.22
N LEU A 152 10.87 -0.67 -6.07
CA LEU A 152 10.95 0.28 -7.18
C LEU A 152 11.68 -0.29 -8.42
N PRO A 153 12.89 -0.90 -8.30
CA PRO A 153 13.59 -1.44 -9.48
C PRO A 153 12.92 -2.69 -10.09
N ARG A 154 11.92 -3.29 -9.40
CA ARG A 154 11.09 -4.36 -9.95
C ARG A 154 9.85 -3.85 -10.68
N MET A 155 9.49 -2.58 -10.50
CA MET A 155 8.26 -1.98 -11.05
C MET A 155 8.51 -1.06 -12.24
N ILE A 156 9.68 -0.41 -12.31
CA ILE A 156 10.03 0.53 -13.39
C ILE A 156 11.40 0.19 -13.98
N PRO A 157 11.75 0.76 -15.16
CA PRO A 157 13.07 0.54 -15.75
C PRO A 157 14.21 0.83 -14.76
N PHE A 158 15.17 -0.10 -14.66
CA PHE A 158 16.22 -0.07 -13.65
C PHE A 158 17.02 1.24 -13.62
N GLY A 159 17.39 1.80 -14.80
CA GLY A 159 18.10 3.07 -14.88
C GLY A 159 17.33 4.21 -14.23
N LYS A 160 16.00 4.24 -14.40
CA LYS A 160 15.14 5.24 -13.77
C LYS A 160 15.01 5.05 -12.27
N ALA A 161 14.87 3.79 -11.84
CA ALA A 161 14.91 3.46 -10.42
C ALA A 161 16.23 3.86 -9.78
N ALA A 162 17.37 3.66 -10.48
CA ALA A 162 18.70 4.08 -10.03
C ALA A 162 18.81 5.61 -9.89
N GLU A 163 18.30 6.41 -10.84
CA GLU A 163 18.24 7.87 -10.69
C GLU A 163 17.49 8.28 -9.42
N MET A 164 16.32 7.69 -9.19
CA MET A 164 15.49 8.01 -8.02
C MET A 164 16.15 7.59 -6.72
N LEU A 165 16.77 6.41 -6.67
CA LEU A 165 17.39 5.86 -5.47
C LEU A 165 18.76 6.49 -5.14
N LEU A 166 19.62 6.68 -6.14
CA LEU A 166 21.01 7.09 -5.90
C LEU A 166 21.17 8.61 -5.83
N MET A 167 20.26 9.36 -6.49
CA MET A 167 20.28 10.82 -6.52
C MET A 167 19.18 11.46 -5.66
N GLY A 168 18.27 10.67 -5.10
CA GLY A 168 17.10 11.18 -4.39
C GLY A 168 16.15 11.96 -5.33
N LYS A 169 16.17 11.64 -6.63
CA LYS A 169 15.37 12.36 -7.65
C LYS A 169 13.88 12.13 -7.42
N ARG A 170 13.12 13.21 -7.62
CA ARG A 170 11.67 13.20 -7.54
C ARG A 170 11.08 13.20 -8.93
N ILE A 171 9.95 12.52 -9.11
CA ILE A 171 9.16 12.51 -10.34
C ILE A 171 7.74 13.04 -10.06
N ASP A 172 7.09 13.56 -11.06
CA ASP A 172 5.70 13.99 -10.98
C ASP A 172 4.72 12.84 -11.34
N ALA A 173 3.43 13.13 -11.22
CA ALA A 173 2.37 12.17 -11.49
C ALA A 173 2.38 11.68 -12.94
N GLN A 174 2.64 12.57 -13.89
CA GLN A 174 2.66 12.22 -15.32
C GLN A 174 3.86 11.35 -15.67
N GLU A 175 5.04 11.67 -15.12
CA GLU A 175 6.23 10.83 -15.29
C GLU A 175 6.02 9.45 -14.65
N ALA A 176 5.41 9.39 -13.46
CA ALA A 176 5.05 8.13 -12.80
C ALA A 176 4.06 7.30 -13.63
N PHE A 177 3.09 7.93 -14.29
CA PHE A 177 2.16 7.27 -15.21
C PHE A 177 2.89 6.72 -16.44
N ASN A 178 3.75 7.52 -17.06
CA ASN A 178 4.53 7.11 -18.24
C ASN A 178 5.49 5.93 -17.95
N LEU A 179 5.89 5.76 -16.68
CA LEU A 179 6.68 4.63 -16.20
C LEU A 179 5.83 3.41 -15.79
N ASN A 180 4.51 3.46 -15.93
CA ASN A 180 3.56 2.46 -15.44
C ASN A 180 3.62 2.25 -13.90
N LEU A 181 4.21 3.19 -13.16
CA LEU A 181 4.24 3.17 -11.71
C LEU A 181 2.88 3.52 -11.11
N VAL A 182 2.14 4.37 -11.80
CA VAL A 182 0.78 4.82 -11.46
C VAL A 182 -0.18 4.37 -12.57
N SER A 183 -1.31 3.81 -12.20
CA SER A 183 -2.29 3.25 -13.15
C SER A 183 -3.19 4.33 -13.77
N LYS A 184 -3.40 5.46 -13.06
CA LYS A 184 -4.21 6.58 -13.56
C LYS A 184 -3.83 7.86 -12.83
N VAL A 185 -3.81 8.98 -13.55
CA VAL A 185 -3.69 10.34 -13.01
C VAL A 185 -5.03 11.05 -13.22
N VAL A 186 -5.50 11.74 -12.18
CA VAL A 186 -6.78 12.44 -12.16
C VAL A 186 -6.68 13.79 -11.45
N PRO A 187 -7.58 14.73 -11.68
CA PRO A 187 -7.68 15.93 -10.86
C PRO A 187 -7.81 15.57 -9.37
N GLN A 188 -7.21 16.38 -8.50
CA GLN A 188 -7.20 16.16 -7.03
C GLN A 188 -8.62 15.85 -6.48
N LYS A 189 -9.60 16.62 -6.88
CA LYS A 189 -11.00 16.48 -6.43
C LYS A 189 -11.64 15.14 -6.79
N ASP A 190 -11.16 14.48 -7.84
CA ASP A 190 -11.74 13.25 -8.39
C ASP A 190 -11.01 11.98 -7.88
N LEU A 191 -9.88 12.15 -7.16
CA LEU A 191 -9.02 11.04 -6.76
C LEU A 191 -9.76 10.00 -5.91
N MET A 192 -10.44 10.42 -4.84
CA MET A 192 -11.12 9.48 -3.94
C MET A 192 -12.36 8.85 -4.59
N ALA A 193 -13.07 9.59 -5.45
CA ALA A 193 -14.18 9.03 -6.23
C ALA A 193 -13.67 7.93 -7.17
N THR A 194 -12.56 8.17 -7.88
CA THR A 194 -11.91 7.18 -8.75
C THR A 194 -11.40 5.97 -7.96
N ALA A 195 -10.79 6.19 -6.78
CA ALA A 195 -10.33 5.08 -5.95
C ALA A 195 -11.48 4.20 -5.46
N LYS A 196 -12.60 4.79 -5.05
CA LYS A 196 -13.81 4.06 -4.67
C LYS A 196 -14.45 3.33 -5.86
N GLU A 197 -14.47 3.94 -7.03
CA GLU A 197 -14.93 3.29 -8.26
C GLU A 197 -14.13 2.01 -8.54
N TRP A 198 -12.79 2.09 -8.48
CA TRP A 198 -11.92 0.93 -8.72
C TRP A 198 -12.06 -0.13 -7.62
N ALA A 199 -12.18 0.30 -6.35
CA ALA A 199 -12.45 -0.62 -5.25
C ALA A 199 -13.78 -1.37 -5.44
N ASN A 200 -14.83 -0.67 -5.88
CA ASN A 200 -16.13 -1.29 -6.19
C ASN A 200 -16.05 -2.27 -7.37
N GLN A 201 -15.25 -1.96 -8.41
CA GLN A 201 -15.00 -2.92 -9.49
C GLN A 201 -14.35 -4.20 -8.98
N ILE A 202 -13.42 -4.11 -8.03
CA ILE A 202 -12.83 -5.28 -7.39
C ILE A 202 -13.87 -6.00 -6.51
N CYS A 203 -14.71 -5.27 -5.77
CA CYS A 203 -15.78 -5.85 -4.94
C CYS A 203 -16.89 -6.54 -5.75
N ASN A 204 -16.99 -6.30 -7.06
CA ASN A 204 -17.89 -7.03 -7.96
C ASN A 204 -17.33 -8.40 -8.37
N CYS A 205 -16.07 -8.70 -8.04
CA CYS A 205 -15.45 -10.00 -8.27
C CYS A 205 -15.56 -10.88 -7.01
N ALA A 206 -15.46 -12.19 -7.17
CA ALA A 206 -15.44 -13.14 -6.07
C ALA A 206 -14.21 -12.88 -5.16
N PRO A 207 -14.38 -12.51 -3.88
CA PRO A 207 -13.27 -12.04 -3.05
C PRO A 207 -12.20 -13.11 -2.84
N LEU A 208 -12.59 -14.38 -2.62
CA LEU A 208 -11.61 -15.47 -2.49
C LEU A 208 -10.76 -15.63 -3.75
N ALA A 209 -11.35 -15.46 -4.94
CA ALA A 209 -10.60 -15.54 -6.20
C ALA A 209 -9.64 -14.35 -6.34
N VAL A 210 -10.07 -13.13 -6.00
CA VAL A 210 -9.23 -11.92 -6.01
C VAL A 210 -8.07 -12.05 -5.04
N TRP A 211 -8.32 -12.47 -3.79
CA TRP A 211 -7.27 -12.62 -2.77
C TRP A 211 -6.28 -13.70 -3.14
N THR A 212 -6.79 -14.82 -3.68
CA THR A 212 -5.95 -15.94 -4.12
C THR A 212 -5.11 -15.57 -5.34
N ALA A 213 -5.67 -14.82 -6.29
CA ALA A 213 -4.92 -14.31 -7.45
C ALA A 213 -3.79 -13.37 -7.01
N LYS A 214 -4.04 -12.47 -6.03
CA LYS A 214 -3.00 -11.64 -5.43
C LYS A 214 -1.93 -12.49 -4.75
N GLU A 215 -2.34 -13.50 -3.94
CA GLU A 215 -1.39 -14.41 -3.29
C GLU A 215 -0.51 -15.12 -4.32
N ALA A 216 -1.10 -15.69 -5.38
CA ALA A 216 -0.37 -16.37 -6.44
C ALA A 216 0.63 -15.44 -7.13
N MET A 217 0.20 -14.23 -7.50
CA MET A 217 1.03 -13.23 -8.15
C MET A 217 2.21 -12.80 -7.24
N MET A 218 1.93 -12.45 -5.99
CA MET A 218 2.95 -11.91 -5.08
C MET A 218 3.96 -12.96 -4.64
N ARG A 219 3.54 -14.22 -4.45
CA ARG A 219 4.44 -15.31 -4.08
C ARG A 219 5.20 -15.85 -5.28
N GLY A 220 4.55 -15.89 -6.44
CA GLY A 220 5.11 -16.45 -7.67
C GLY A 220 6.24 -15.61 -8.28
N ILE A 221 6.25 -14.28 -8.05
CA ILE A 221 7.23 -13.39 -8.71
C ILE A 221 8.70 -13.69 -8.38
N ASP A 222 8.95 -14.28 -7.22
CA ASP A 222 10.30 -14.64 -6.74
C ASP A 222 10.59 -16.17 -6.89
N MET A 223 9.68 -16.93 -7.53
CA MET A 223 9.80 -18.36 -7.77
C MET A 223 10.26 -18.64 -9.21
N THR A 224 10.71 -19.88 -9.46
CA THR A 224 10.79 -20.35 -10.85
C THR A 224 9.39 -20.41 -11.45
N LEU A 225 9.27 -20.26 -12.78
CA LEU A 225 7.95 -20.37 -13.43
C LEU A 225 7.26 -21.70 -13.13
N ALA A 226 8.01 -22.80 -13.10
CA ALA A 226 7.48 -24.12 -12.78
C ALA A 226 6.90 -24.20 -11.36
N ASP A 227 7.60 -23.66 -10.37
CA ASP A 227 7.13 -23.63 -8.97
C ASP A 227 5.94 -22.68 -8.81
N GLY A 228 5.95 -21.52 -9.50
CA GLY A 228 4.83 -20.58 -9.53
C GLY A 228 3.56 -21.20 -10.12
N LEU A 229 3.66 -21.96 -11.23
CA LEU A 229 2.53 -22.67 -11.81
C LEU A 229 2.00 -23.79 -10.90
N ASN A 230 2.86 -24.48 -10.16
CA ASN A 230 2.43 -25.45 -9.15
C ASN A 230 1.66 -24.77 -8.01
N LEU A 231 2.18 -23.66 -7.49
CA LEU A 231 1.50 -22.84 -6.48
C LEU A 231 0.13 -22.37 -6.98
N GLU A 232 0.05 -21.83 -8.20
CA GLU A 232 -1.20 -21.40 -8.83
C GLU A 232 -2.23 -22.53 -8.88
N GLY A 233 -1.81 -23.73 -9.29
CA GLY A 233 -2.65 -24.92 -9.30
C GLY A 233 -3.16 -25.34 -7.91
N GLU A 234 -2.33 -25.23 -6.88
CA GLU A 234 -2.75 -25.49 -5.48
C GLU A 234 -3.77 -24.48 -4.99
N LEU A 235 -3.50 -23.22 -5.20
CA LEU A 235 -4.38 -22.12 -4.79
C LEU A 235 -5.70 -22.14 -5.56
N GLY A 236 -5.66 -22.41 -6.88
CA GLY A 236 -6.83 -22.50 -7.74
C GLY A 236 -7.80 -23.60 -7.31
N ARG A 237 -7.29 -24.78 -6.87
CA ARG A 237 -8.15 -25.85 -6.36
C ARG A 237 -8.98 -25.42 -5.15
N LYS A 238 -8.42 -24.59 -4.26
CA LYS A 238 -9.15 -24.05 -3.10
C LYS A 238 -10.30 -23.15 -3.52
N VAL A 239 -10.05 -22.28 -4.51
CA VAL A 239 -11.08 -21.38 -5.05
C VAL A 239 -12.18 -22.16 -5.75
N MET A 240 -11.84 -23.19 -6.53
CA MET A 240 -12.83 -24.04 -7.21
C MET A 240 -13.75 -24.81 -6.26
N ALA A 241 -13.34 -25.02 -5.02
CA ALA A 241 -14.17 -25.66 -3.99
C ALA A 241 -15.08 -24.68 -3.23
N SER A 242 -15.03 -23.37 -3.53
CA SER A 242 -15.76 -22.32 -2.81
C SER A 242 -17.22 -22.21 -3.26
N LYS A 243 -18.06 -21.67 -2.38
CA LYS A 243 -19.46 -21.32 -2.70
C LYS A 243 -19.51 -20.22 -3.77
N ASP A 244 -18.60 -19.27 -3.72
CA ASP A 244 -18.48 -18.18 -4.70
C ASP A 244 -18.19 -18.70 -6.12
N PHE A 245 -17.39 -19.75 -6.26
CA PHE A 245 -17.19 -20.38 -7.57
C PHE A 245 -18.47 -21.03 -8.10
N ALA A 246 -19.22 -21.71 -7.21
CA ALA A 246 -20.51 -22.31 -7.58
C ALA A 246 -21.53 -21.23 -8.00
N GLU A 247 -21.61 -20.15 -7.23
CA GLU A 247 -22.46 -18.99 -7.54
C GLU A 247 -22.06 -18.30 -8.85
N GLY A 248 -20.76 -18.05 -9.07
CA GLY A 248 -20.25 -17.44 -10.29
C GLY A 248 -20.63 -18.23 -11.55
N ARG A 249 -20.48 -19.57 -11.50
CA ARG A 249 -20.93 -20.47 -12.59
C ARG A 249 -22.43 -20.41 -12.82
N LYS A 250 -23.21 -20.45 -11.75
CA LYS A 250 -24.67 -20.38 -11.82
C LYS A 250 -25.14 -19.05 -12.42
N ALA A 251 -24.64 -17.94 -11.89
CA ALA A 251 -24.95 -16.59 -12.35
C ALA A 251 -24.62 -16.40 -13.85
N PHE A 252 -23.46 -16.93 -14.29
CA PHE A 252 -23.05 -16.90 -15.69
C PHE A 252 -24.03 -17.64 -16.61
N MET A 253 -24.46 -18.85 -16.23
CA MET A 253 -25.45 -19.63 -17.01
C MET A 253 -26.83 -18.96 -17.04
N GLU A 254 -27.21 -18.32 -15.94
CA GLU A 254 -28.48 -17.60 -15.79
C GLU A 254 -28.45 -16.17 -16.34
N LYS A 255 -27.30 -15.69 -16.81
CA LYS A 255 -27.06 -14.32 -17.33
C LYS A 255 -27.47 -13.23 -16.33
N ARG A 256 -27.20 -13.43 -15.05
CA ARG A 256 -27.44 -12.47 -13.97
C ARG A 256 -26.16 -12.06 -13.27
N THR A 257 -26.23 -10.98 -12.51
CA THR A 257 -25.12 -10.58 -11.61
C THR A 257 -24.97 -11.61 -10.48
N PRO A 258 -23.75 -12.08 -10.21
CA PRO A 258 -23.48 -12.98 -9.10
C PRO A 258 -23.59 -12.26 -7.74
N ASN A 259 -23.96 -13.00 -6.70
CA ASN A 259 -23.95 -12.52 -5.33
C ASN A 259 -22.89 -13.26 -4.51
N TYR A 260 -21.67 -12.70 -4.50
CA TYR A 260 -20.53 -13.27 -3.79
C TYR A 260 -20.56 -12.95 -2.30
N ILE A 261 -20.16 -13.92 -1.48
CA ILE A 261 -20.18 -13.85 -0.01
C ILE A 261 -18.81 -14.09 0.65
N GLY A 262 -17.80 -14.47 -0.14
CA GLY A 262 -16.45 -14.72 0.38
C GLY A 262 -16.27 -16.12 1.02
N GLU A 263 -17.04 -17.12 0.60
CA GLU A 263 -17.01 -18.48 1.13
C GLU A 263 -16.84 -19.55 0.05
#